data_ef8e5ea87f65e5665e9c2b374f8bc646
#
_entry.id   ef8e5ea87f65e5665e9c2b374f8bc646
#
_cell.length_a   1.000
_cell.length_b   1.000
_cell.length_c   1.000
_cell.angle_alpha   90.00
_cell.angle_beta   90.00
_cell.angle_gamma   90.00
#
_symmetry.space_group_name_H-M   'P 1'
#
loop_
_entity.id
_entity.type
_entity.pdbx_description
1 polymer ?
#
loop_
_entity_poly.entity_id
_entity_poly.type
_entity_poly.pdbx_seq_one_letter_code
_entity_poly.pdbx_strand_id
1 'polypeptide(L)'
;MIFMQVKEQVKEALAQRPGQYFSGSKLAQQLNVSRNAVWKAIQALQKEGIAISSHPRFGYRLSEQADLITREAVQSQLTTRELGQNLLVLDRVDSTNTMVKQLAREGSGHGVTVIADQQTAGRGQNGRAFFSPAGTGLYMTVLLRLPIAVSAAQRLTICAAVATARAIDHLYGTHVQIKWVNDLYLNGKKICG
;
A
#
# COMPACT_ATOMS: atom_id res chain seq x y z
N MET A 1 -12.06 -8.19 -14.80
CA MET A 1 -11.10 -7.10 -15.03
C MET A 1 -11.74 -5.71 -14.89
N ILE A 2 -12.73 -5.33 -15.68
CA ILE A 2 -13.40 -3.99 -15.65
C ILE A 2 -13.98 -3.61 -14.26
N PHE A 3 -14.61 -4.54 -13.55
CA PHE A 3 -15.22 -4.26 -12.25
C PHE A 3 -14.18 -3.98 -11.13
N MET A 4 -13.05 -4.66 -11.12
CA MET A 4 -11.96 -4.35 -10.20
C MET A 4 -11.42 -2.94 -10.45
N GLN A 5 -11.29 -2.53 -11.71
CA GLN A 5 -10.86 -1.19 -12.08
C GLN A 5 -11.82 -0.11 -11.58
N VAL A 6 -13.15 -0.31 -11.70
CA VAL A 6 -14.16 0.64 -11.20
C VAL A 6 -14.12 0.76 -9.67
N LYS A 7 -13.94 -0.35 -8.96
CA LYS A 7 -13.83 -0.35 -7.50
C LYS A 7 -12.65 0.51 -7.03
N GLU A 8 -11.48 0.33 -7.64
CA GLU A 8 -10.29 1.12 -7.33
C GLU A 8 -10.50 2.62 -7.63
N GLN A 9 -11.05 2.94 -8.81
CA GLN A 9 -11.34 4.32 -9.18
C GLN A 9 -12.32 5.00 -8.22
N VAL A 10 -13.34 4.29 -7.75
CA VAL A 10 -14.29 4.81 -6.75
C VAL A 10 -13.58 5.04 -5.41
N LYS A 11 -12.73 4.11 -4.97
CA LYS A 11 -11.93 4.23 -3.75
C LYS A 11 -11.00 5.46 -3.80
N GLU A 12 -10.27 5.61 -4.89
CA GLU A 12 -9.38 6.76 -5.12
C GLU A 12 -10.16 8.08 -5.12
N ALA A 13 -11.29 8.16 -5.83
CA ALA A 13 -12.12 9.36 -5.89
C ALA A 13 -12.65 9.78 -4.51
N LEU A 14 -13.05 8.82 -3.66
CA LEU A 14 -13.47 9.12 -2.29
C LEU A 14 -12.30 9.51 -1.38
N ALA A 15 -11.13 8.91 -1.59
CA ALA A 15 -9.92 9.16 -0.81
C ALA A 15 -9.30 10.54 -1.08
N GLN A 16 -9.60 11.19 -2.22
CA GLN A 16 -9.15 12.56 -2.50
C GLN A 16 -9.67 13.58 -1.49
N ARG A 17 -10.86 13.35 -0.92
CA ARG A 17 -11.49 14.25 0.06
C ARG A 17 -12.23 13.44 1.13
N PRO A 18 -11.52 12.84 2.07
CA PRO A 18 -12.14 12.16 3.21
C PRO A 18 -13.09 13.10 3.95
N GLY A 19 -14.16 12.58 4.50
CA GLY A 19 -15.18 13.39 5.18
C GLY A 19 -16.19 14.08 4.28
N GLN A 20 -15.92 14.24 2.97
CA GLN A 20 -16.84 14.87 2.03
C GLN A 20 -17.80 13.87 1.39
N TYR A 21 -19.08 14.28 1.19
CA TYR A 21 -20.05 13.50 0.45
C TYR A 21 -19.90 13.68 -1.07
N PHE A 22 -19.95 12.58 -1.78
CA PHE A 22 -19.99 12.51 -3.24
C PHE A 22 -21.30 11.86 -3.70
N SER A 23 -22.06 12.54 -4.55
CA SER A 23 -23.26 11.92 -5.10
C SER A 23 -22.87 10.77 -6.03
N GLY A 24 -23.64 9.66 -5.99
CA GLY A 24 -23.39 8.52 -6.86
C GLY A 24 -23.49 8.87 -8.35
N SER A 25 -24.30 9.85 -8.73
CA SER A 25 -24.39 10.36 -10.10
C SER A 25 -23.14 11.12 -10.52
N LYS A 26 -22.57 11.96 -9.62
CA LYS A 26 -21.34 12.71 -9.89
C LYS A 26 -20.15 11.76 -10.03
N LEU A 27 -20.03 10.75 -9.16
CA LEU A 27 -18.99 9.72 -9.28
C LEU A 27 -19.12 8.93 -10.59
N ALA A 28 -20.35 8.54 -10.95
CA ALA A 28 -20.61 7.82 -12.20
C ALA A 28 -20.20 8.63 -13.43
N GLN A 29 -20.51 9.91 -13.45
CA GLN A 29 -20.11 10.82 -14.52
C GLN A 29 -18.59 11.03 -14.58
N GLN A 30 -17.97 11.30 -13.43
CA GLN A 30 -16.52 11.54 -13.32
C GLN A 30 -15.70 10.32 -13.77
N LEU A 31 -16.16 9.12 -13.44
CA LEU A 31 -15.47 7.87 -13.74
C LEU A 31 -15.93 7.22 -15.06
N ASN A 32 -16.86 7.87 -15.78
CA ASN A 32 -17.44 7.35 -17.03
C ASN A 32 -18.02 5.93 -16.88
N VAL A 33 -18.77 5.69 -15.81
CA VAL A 33 -19.40 4.41 -15.49
C VAL A 33 -20.88 4.57 -15.12
N SER A 34 -21.64 3.48 -15.04
CA SER A 34 -23.03 3.54 -14.60
C SER A 34 -23.14 3.78 -13.08
N ARG A 35 -24.25 4.41 -12.63
CA ARG A 35 -24.57 4.55 -11.20
C ARG A 35 -24.60 3.20 -10.48
N ASN A 36 -25.09 2.16 -11.17
CA ASN A 36 -25.13 0.80 -10.63
C ASN A 36 -23.70 0.23 -10.42
N ALA A 37 -22.76 0.53 -11.33
CA ALA A 37 -21.36 0.14 -11.16
C ALA A 37 -20.73 0.82 -9.94
N VAL A 38 -21.00 2.13 -9.73
CA VAL A 38 -20.56 2.85 -8.53
C VAL A 38 -21.15 2.22 -7.27
N TRP A 39 -22.47 1.96 -7.26
CA TRP A 39 -23.12 1.32 -6.11
C TRP A 39 -22.51 -0.05 -5.77
N LYS A 40 -22.31 -0.90 -6.78
CA LYS A 40 -21.67 -2.22 -6.59
C LYS A 40 -20.24 -2.07 -6.05
N ALA A 41 -19.48 -1.10 -6.55
CA ALA A 41 -18.13 -0.81 -6.06
C ALA A 41 -18.16 -0.39 -4.59
N ILE A 42 -19.06 0.52 -4.20
CA ILE A 42 -19.24 0.95 -2.79
C ILE A 42 -19.61 -0.24 -1.89
N GLN A 43 -20.55 -1.10 -2.31
CA GLN A 43 -20.93 -2.29 -1.54
C GLN A 43 -19.73 -3.25 -1.35
N ALA A 44 -18.91 -3.42 -2.38
CA ALA A 44 -17.69 -4.24 -2.29
C ALA A 44 -16.67 -3.64 -1.31
N LEU A 45 -16.42 -2.33 -1.39
CA LEU A 45 -15.50 -1.62 -0.49
C LEU A 45 -15.96 -1.68 0.97
N GLN A 46 -17.27 -1.49 1.22
CA GLN A 46 -17.85 -1.62 2.57
C GLN A 46 -17.72 -3.05 3.12
N LYS A 47 -17.90 -4.07 2.26
CA LYS A 47 -17.71 -5.47 2.63
C LYS A 47 -16.25 -5.81 2.95
N GLU A 48 -15.31 -5.11 2.35
CA GLU A 48 -13.87 -5.20 2.64
C GLU A 48 -13.47 -4.43 3.91
N GLY A 49 -14.43 -3.82 4.62
CA GLY A 49 -14.20 -3.12 5.89
C GLY A 49 -13.85 -1.64 5.74
N ILE A 50 -13.89 -1.09 4.52
CA ILE A 50 -13.63 0.34 4.30
C ILE A 50 -14.79 1.16 4.86
N ALA A 51 -14.48 2.11 5.72
CA ALA A 51 -15.46 2.93 6.43
C ALA A 51 -16.11 3.98 5.50
N ILE A 52 -17.04 3.53 4.65
CA ILE A 52 -17.83 4.39 3.76
C ILE A 52 -19.25 4.50 4.30
N SER A 53 -19.69 5.73 4.56
CA SER A 53 -21.07 6.06 4.92
C SER A 53 -21.89 6.29 3.66
N SER A 54 -23.13 5.77 3.64
CA SER A 54 -24.11 6.01 2.57
C SER A 54 -25.25 6.87 3.11
N HIS A 55 -25.60 7.95 2.41
CA HIS A 55 -26.72 8.82 2.75
C HIS A 55 -27.65 8.99 1.55
N PRO A 56 -28.99 8.80 1.68
CA PRO A 56 -29.91 8.83 0.55
C PRO A 56 -29.86 10.13 -0.27
N ARG A 57 -29.61 11.27 0.39
CA ARG A 57 -29.67 12.60 -0.19
C ARG A 57 -28.29 13.11 -0.64
N PHE A 58 -27.22 12.74 0.09
CA PHE A 58 -25.87 13.27 -0.13
C PHE A 58 -24.94 12.32 -0.88
N GLY A 59 -25.28 11.03 -0.91
CA GLY A 59 -24.46 10.00 -1.57
C GLY A 59 -23.50 9.30 -0.61
N TYR A 60 -22.23 9.18 -0.99
CA TYR A 60 -21.23 8.37 -0.32
C TYR A 60 -20.12 9.23 0.27
N ARG A 61 -19.63 8.88 1.45
CA ARG A 61 -18.55 9.58 2.15
C ARG A 61 -17.59 8.58 2.75
N LEU A 62 -16.32 8.71 2.44
CA LEU A 62 -15.26 8.02 3.16
C LEU A 62 -15.06 8.67 4.54
N SER A 63 -14.88 7.88 5.59
CA SER A 63 -14.54 8.40 6.91
C SER A 63 -13.20 9.16 6.86
N GLU A 64 -13.08 10.25 7.59
CA GLU A 64 -11.80 10.96 7.79
C GLU A 64 -10.75 10.09 8.50
N GLN A 65 -11.21 9.10 9.26
CA GLN A 65 -10.37 8.16 10.00
C GLN A 65 -10.13 6.86 9.22
N ALA A 66 -10.53 6.81 7.94
CA ALA A 66 -10.28 5.63 7.13
C ALA A 66 -8.77 5.48 6.87
N ASP A 67 -8.20 4.40 7.39
CA ASP A 67 -6.80 4.03 7.17
C ASP A 67 -6.67 3.37 5.78
N LEU A 68 -6.50 4.21 4.77
CA LEU A 68 -6.35 3.77 3.39
C LEU A 68 -4.99 4.18 2.84
N ILE A 69 -4.26 3.19 2.37
CA ILE A 69 -3.06 3.44 1.58
C ILE A 69 -3.51 3.72 0.14
N THR A 70 -3.39 4.98 -0.30
CA THR A 70 -3.61 5.37 -1.69
C THR A 70 -2.33 5.94 -2.29
N ARG A 71 -2.22 5.88 -3.61
CA ARG A 71 -1.07 6.45 -4.31
C ARG A 71 -0.92 7.94 -4.03
N GLU A 72 -2.02 8.69 -4.09
CA GLU A 72 -2.07 10.13 -3.86
C GLU A 72 -1.67 10.49 -2.43
N ALA A 73 -2.19 9.76 -1.44
CA ALA A 73 -1.85 9.99 -0.03
C ALA A 73 -0.36 9.77 0.21
N VAL A 74 0.20 8.68 -0.31
CA VAL A 74 1.65 8.41 -0.18
C VAL A 74 2.46 9.47 -0.92
N GLN A 75 2.14 9.77 -2.18
CA GLN A 75 2.88 10.75 -2.99
C GLN A 75 2.87 12.16 -2.39
N SER A 76 1.76 12.57 -1.76
CA SER A 76 1.65 13.88 -1.12
C SER A 76 2.60 14.08 0.07
N GLN A 77 3.06 12.99 0.68
CA GLN A 77 3.96 13.00 1.83
C GLN A 77 5.43 12.68 1.46
N LEU A 78 5.68 12.30 0.20
CA LEU A 78 7.04 11.97 -0.21
C LEU A 78 7.92 13.22 -0.34
N THR A 79 9.05 13.19 0.34
CA THR A 79 10.12 14.20 0.20
C THR A 79 11.33 13.66 -0.57
N THR A 80 11.28 12.40 -0.96
CA THR A 80 12.33 11.71 -1.72
C THR A 80 12.37 12.18 -3.18
N ARG A 81 13.56 12.15 -3.80
CA ARG A 81 13.73 12.52 -5.21
C ARG A 81 13.58 11.34 -6.16
N GLU A 82 13.85 10.13 -5.72
CA GLU A 82 13.91 8.92 -6.56
C GLU A 82 13.01 7.80 -6.01
N LEU A 83 13.20 7.42 -4.75
CA LEU A 83 12.45 6.32 -4.15
C LEU A 83 10.98 6.69 -3.97
N GLY A 84 10.09 5.83 -4.44
CA GLY A 84 8.65 6.00 -4.30
C GLY A 84 8.01 6.97 -5.32
N GLN A 85 8.78 7.66 -6.18
CA GLN A 85 8.21 8.53 -7.21
C GLN A 85 7.44 7.71 -8.26
N ASN A 86 7.97 6.56 -8.64
CA ASN A 86 7.25 5.58 -9.45
C ASN A 86 6.61 4.54 -8.51
N LEU A 87 5.38 4.81 -8.09
CA LEU A 87 4.64 4.08 -7.06
C LEU A 87 3.46 3.33 -7.65
N LEU A 88 3.36 2.02 -7.35
CA LEU A 88 2.16 1.22 -7.52
C LEU A 88 1.59 0.90 -6.14
N VAL A 89 0.31 1.21 -5.95
CA VAL A 89 -0.46 0.80 -4.77
C VAL A 89 -1.54 -0.17 -5.22
N LEU A 90 -1.59 -1.33 -4.59
CA LEU A 90 -2.47 -2.44 -4.98
C LEU A 90 -3.25 -2.91 -3.75
N ASP A 91 -4.53 -3.20 -3.91
CA ASP A 91 -5.31 -3.84 -2.85
C ASP A 91 -4.80 -5.26 -2.57
N ARG A 92 -4.47 -5.99 -3.63
CA ARG A 92 -4.07 -7.39 -3.53
C ARG A 92 -3.08 -7.79 -4.61
N VAL A 93 -2.06 -8.53 -4.21
CA VAL A 93 -1.03 -9.11 -5.09
C VAL A 93 -0.65 -10.51 -4.59
N ASP A 94 0.01 -11.31 -5.39
CA ASP A 94 0.62 -12.56 -4.93
C ASP A 94 1.77 -12.26 -3.95
N SER A 95 2.71 -11.42 -4.37
CA SER A 95 3.81 -10.91 -3.57
C SER A 95 4.36 -9.62 -4.19
N THR A 96 4.56 -8.58 -3.39
CA THR A 96 5.21 -7.34 -3.83
C THR A 96 6.61 -7.60 -4.39
N ASN A 97 7.34 -8.56 -3.82
CA ASN A 97 8.65 -8.98 -4.33
C ASN A 97 8.55 -9.63 -5.72
N THR A 98 7.56 -10.49 -5.97
CA THR A 98 7.35 -11.11 -7.29
C THR A 98 7.01 -10.05 -8.31
N MET A 99 6.12 -9.12 -7.98
CA MET A 99 5.73 -8.00 -8.84
C MET A 99 6.93 -7.13 -9.20
N VAL A 100 7.73 -6.72 -8.22
CA VAL A 100 8.92 -5.88 -8.48
C VAL A 100 9.97 -6.61 -9.32
N LYS A 101 10.16 -7.92 -9.12
CA LYS A 101 11.04 -8.73 -9.98
C LYS A 101 10.55 -8.77 -11.42
N GLN A 102 9.26 -8.85 -11.66
CA GLN A 102 8.66 -8.79 -12.99
C GLN A 102 8.90 -7.42 -13.62
N LEU A 103 8.57 -6.33 -12.92
CA LEU A 103 8.81 -4.95 -13.37
C LEU A 103 10.29 -4.71 -13.69
N ALA A 104 11.20 -5.27 -12.90
CA ALA A 104 12.63 -5.16 -13.15
C ALA A 104 13.07 -5.85 -14.46
N ARG A 105 12.46 -7.01 -14.80
CA ARG A 105 12.71 -7.73 -16.08
C ARG A 105 12.11 -6.98 -17.27
N GLU A 106 11.01 -6.28 -17.06
CA GLU A 106 10.34 -5.43 -18.07
C GLU A 106 11.03 -4.08 -18.26
N GLY A 107 12.17 -3.85 -17.59
CA GLY A 107 13.01 -2.66 -17.78
C GLY A 107 12.72 -1.51 -16.84
N SER A 108 11.90 -1.69 -15.81
CA SER A 108 11.65 -0.65 -14.83
C SER A 108 12.94 -0.16 -14.15
N GLY A 109 13.02 1.14 -13.91
CA GLY A 109 14.18 1.84 -13.36
C GLY A 109 14.35 1.71 -11.85
N HIS A 110 15.42 2.35 -11.35
CA HIS A 110 15.68 2.52 -9.92
C HIS A 110 14.52 3.24 -9.22
N GLY A 111 14.24 2.88 -7.96
CA GLY A 111 13.26 3.56 -7.12
C GLY A 111 11.80 3.14 -7.32
N VAL A 112 11.49 2.28 -8.31
CA VAL A 112 10.13 1.72 -8.44
C VAL A 112 9.73 1.06 -7.14
N THR A 113 8.56 1.43 -6.65
CA THR A 113 8.02 0.96 -5.36
C THR A 113 6.64 0.34 -5.58
N VAL A 114 6.45 -0.84 -5.03
CA VAL A 114 5.14 -1.52 -4.99
C VAL A 114 4.71 -1.64 -3.53
N ILE A 115 3.51 -1.16 -3.24
CA ILE A 115 2.82 -1.32 -1.96
C ILE A 115 1.56 -2.15 -2.19
N ALA A 116 1.26 -3.05 -1.27
CA ALA A 116 0.01 -3.81 -1.28
C ALA A 116 -0.63 -3.85 0.09
N ASP A 117 -1.96 -3.83 0.13
CA ASP A 117 -2.74 -4.03 1.35
C ASP A 117 -2.81 -5.52 1.74
N GLN A 118 -2.74 -6.43 0.76
CA GLN A 118 -2.76 -7.87 0.96
C GLN A 118 -1.77 -8.59 0.05
N GLN A 119 -1.09 -9.63 0.59
CA GLN A 119 -0.37 -10.61 -0.23
C GLN A 119 -0.99 -12.00 -0.08
N THR A 120 -1.24 -12.69 -1.20
CA THR A 120 -1.81 -14.05 -1.19
C THR A 120 -0.77 -15.15 -1.16
N ALA A 121 0.47 -14.82 -1.51
CA ALA A 121 1.62 -15.72 -1.51
C ALA A 121 2.87 -15.00 -0.97
N GLY A 122 2.70 -14.25 0.14
CA GLY A 122 3.82 -13.61 0.84
C GLY A 122 4.88 -14.63 1.24
N ARG A 123 6.15 -14.28 1.06
CA ARG A 123 7.29 -15.18 1.26
C ARG A 123 8.25 -14.65 2.31
N GLY A 124 8.51 -15.48 3.31
CA GLY A 124 9.61 -15.30 4.24
C GLY A 124 10.89 -16.00 3.75
N GLN A 125 11.89 -16.06 4.61
CA GLN A 125 13.15 -16.78 4.33
C GLN A 125 12.91 -18.29 4.27
N ASN A 126 13.75 -18.99 3.51
CA ASN A 126 13.76 -20.46 3.39
C ASN A 126 12.40 -21.05 2.95
N GLY A 127 11.65 -20.35 2.08
CA GLY A 127 10.39 -20.84 1.55
C GLY A 127 9.22 -20.80 2.53
N ARG A 128 9.37 -20.21 3.72
CA ARG A 128 8.28 -20.04 4.68
C ARG A 128 7.24 -19.05 4.12
N ALA A 129 5.97 -19.35 4.38
CA ALA A 129 4.91 -18.40 4.09
C ALA A 129 5.00 -17.17 5.03
N PHE A 130 4.76 -15.99 4.49
CA PHE A 130 4.61 -14.76 5.27
C PHE A 130 3.13 -14.38 5.28
N PHE A 131 2.50 -14.44 6.43
CA PHE A 131 1.08 -14.10 6.60
C PHE A 131 0.87 -12.60 6.37
N SER A 132 0.06 -12.26 5.37
CA SER A 132 -0.09 -10.90 4.88
C SER A 132 -1.55 -10.55 4.60
N PRO A 133 -2.45 -10.56 5.60
CA PRO A 133 -3.86 -10.22 5.41
C PRO A 133 -4.06 -8.71 5.19
N ALA A 134 -5.18 -8.35 4.56
CA ALA A 134 -5.56 -6.95 4.35
C ALA A 134 -5.77 -6.19 5.67
N GLY A 135 -5.44 -4.90 5.67
CA GLY A 135 -5.71 -3.99 6.80
C GLY A 135 -4.88 -4.25 8.06
N THR A 136 -3.83 -5.06 8.01
CA THR A 136 -3.04 -5.43 9.19
C THR A 136 -1.57 -5.10 9.10
N GLY A 137 -1.10 -4.65 7.95
CA GLY A 137 0.32 -4.35 7.75
C GLY A 137 0.60 -3.60 6.47
N LEU A 138 1.81 -3.14 6.34
CA LEU A 138 2.36 -2.52 5.13
C LEU A 138 3.25 -3.53 4.41
N TYR A 139 2.85 -3.95 3.22
CA TYR A 139 3.65 -4.85 2.38
C TYR A 139 4.25 -4.05 1.23
N MET A 140 5.55 -3.81 1.30
CA MET A 140 6.24 -2.91 0.39
C MET A 140 7.52 -3.53 -0.16
N THR A 141 7.80 -3.29 -1.43
CA THR A 141 9.08 -3.63 -2.06
C THR A 141 9.55 -2.47 -2.92
N VAL A 142 10.83 -2.13 -2.80
CA VAL A 142 11.50 -1.09 -3.59
C VAL A 142 12.54 -1.72 -4.49
N LEU A 143 12.55 -1.37 -5.77
CA LEU A 143 13.58 -1.77 -6.73
C LEU A 143 14.81 -0.87 -6.61
N LEU A 144 15.91 -1.44 -6.19
CA LEU A 144 17.19 -0.73 -6.15
C LEU A 144 18.11 -1.23 -7.27
N ARG A 145 18.58 -0.31 -8.13
CA ARG A 145 19.62 -0.54 -9.13
C ARG A 145 20.82 0.29 -8.72
N LEU A 146 21.77 -0.34 -8.08
CA LEU A 146 22.94 0.33 -7.51
C LEU A 146 24.23 -0.23 -8.11
N PRO A 147 25.24 0.61 -8.39
CA PRO A 147 26.54 0.17 -8.89
C PRO A 147 27.41 -0.36 -7.72
N ILE A 148 26.95 -1.39 -7.05
CA ILE A 148 27.61 -2.00 -5.90
C ILE A 148 27.88 -3.48 -6.15
N ALA A 149 28.95 -4.01 -5.54
CA ALA A 149 29.22 -5.43 -5.57
C ALA A 149 28.15 -6.23 -4.82
N VAL A 150 27.86 -7.46 -5.27
CA VAL A 150 26.89 -8.36 -4.63
C VAL A 150 27.22 -8.59 -3.15
N SER A 151 28.51 -8.65 -2.78
CA SER A 151 28.97 -8.77 -1.40
C SER A 151 28.53 -7.60 -0.50
N ALA A 152 28.23 -6.43 -1.07
CA ALA A 152 27.72 -5.28 -0.33
C ALA A 152 26.20 -5.29 -0.14
N ALA A 153 25.47 -6.22 -0.78
CA ALA A 153 24.00 -6.29 -0.74
C ALA A 153 23.46 -6.51 0.70
N GLN A 154 24.18 -7.22 1.56
CA GLN A 154 23.81 -7.36 2.96
C GLN A 154 23.70 -6.04 3.70
N ARG A 155 24.51 -5.03 3.35
CA ARG A 155 24.43 -3.69 3.94
C ARG A 155 23.11 -3.01 3.65
N LEU A 156 22.51 -3.26 2.48
CA LEU A 156 21.19 -2.72 2.13
C LEU A 156 20.10 -3.25 3.05
N THR A 157 20.16 -4.53 3.42
CA THR A 157 19.22 -5.12 4.37
C THR A 157 19.31 -4.46 5.75
N ILE A 158 20.53 -4.19 6.21
CA ILE A 158 20.75 -3.48 7.48
C ILE A 158 20.25 -2.04 7.38
N CYS A 159 20.56 -1.34 6.28
CA CYS A 159 20.09 0.03 6.05
C CYS A 159 18.56 0.09 6.04
N ALA A 160 17.89 -0.86 5.37
CA ALA A 160 16.44 -0.93 5.33
C ALA A 160 15.85 -1.16 6.73
N ALA A 161 16.44 -2.05 7.53
CA ALA A 161 16.00 -2.29 8.91
C ALA A 161 16.14 -1.04 9.78
N VAL A 162 17.28 -0.35 9.71
CA VAL A 162 17.50 0.89 10.47
C VAL A 162 16.56 2.00 10.02
N ALA A 163 16.34 2.16 8.71
CA ALA A 163 15.44 3.18 8.17
C ALA A 163 14.01 2.93 8.63
N THR A 164 13.54 1.67 8.57
CA THR A 164 12.19 1.29 9.01
C THR A 164 12.02 1.47 10.52
N ALA A 165 13.00 1.05 11.33
CA ALA A 165 12.95 1.24 12.77
C ALA A 165 12.85 2.73 13.14
N ARG A 166 13.71 3.58 12.54
CA ARG A 166 13.67 5.03 12.75
C ARG A 166 12.35 5.67 12.32
N ALA A 167 11.77 5.23 11.21
CA ALA A 167 10.48 5.73 10.75
C ALA A 167 9.37 5.41 11.76
N ILE A 168 9.32 4.17 12.26
CA ILE A 168 8.34 3.75 13.27
C ILE A 168 8.52 4.53 14.57
N ASP A 169 9.76 4.65 15.05
CA ASP A 169 10.06 5.40 16.29
C ASP A 169 9.68 6.87 16.17
N HIS A 170 9.96 7.48 15.02
CA HIS A 170 9.60 8.88 14.77
C HIS A 170 8.08 9.11 14.73
N LEU A 171 7.33 8.20 14.09
CA LEU A 171 5.88 8.34 13.93
C LEU A 171 5.10 8.05 15.22
N TYR A 172 5.56 7.09 16.01
CA TYR A 172 4.78 6.57 17.14
C TYR A 172 5.43 6.83 18.51
N GLY A 173 6.62 7.46 18.56
CA GLY A 173 7.35 7.69 19.82
C GLY A 173 7.77 6.40 20.50
N THR A 174 8.01 5.34 19.74
CA THR A 174 8.37 4.00 20.23
C THR A 174 9.88 3.80 20.30
N HIS A 175 10.33 2.63 20.73
CA HIS A 175 11.73 2.22 20.71
C HIS A 175 11.83 0.82 20.09
N VAL A 176 11.97 0.77 18.77
CA VAL A 176 12.07 -0.47 17.99
C VAL A 176 13.45 -1.09 18.16
N GLN A 177 13.49 -2.36 18.49
CA GLN A 177 14.74 -3.14 18.61
C GLN A 177 15.02 -3.89 17.30
N ILE A 178 16.29 -3.92 16.89
CA ILE A 178 16.74 -4.68 15.72
C ILE A 178 17.38 -5.98 16.19
N LYS A 179 16.74 -7.10 15.90
CA LYS A 179 17.36 -8.41 16.02
C LYS A 179 18.14 -8.68 14.73
N TRP A 180 19.43 -8.88 14.87
CA TRP A 180 20.36 -9.12 13.76
C TRP A 180 19.81 -10.25 12.84
N VAL A 181 19.71 -10.04 11.51
CA VAL A 181 20.23 -8.92 10.68
C VAL A 181 19.20 -7.78 10.51
N ASN A 182 17.90 -8.07 10.39
CA ASN A 182 16.87 -7.16 9.89
C ASN A 182 15.50 -7.34 10.53
N ASP A 183 15.36 -8.23 11.49
CA ASP A 183 14.08 -8.43 12.15
C ASP A 183 13.82 -7.32 13.17
N LEU A 184 12.72 -6.60 13.03
CA LEU A 184 12.34 -5.53 13.96
C LEU A 184 11.37 -6.05 15.01
N TYR A 185 11.64 -5.68 16.26
CA TYR A 185 10.84 -6.08 17.41
C TYR A 185 10.36 -4.87 18.20
N LEU A 186 9.13 -4.92 18.65
CA LEU A 186 8.55 -3.97 19.59
C LEU A 186 7.83 -4.75 20.70
N ASN A 187 8.16 -4.45 21.97
CA ASN A 187 7.58 -5.13 23.13
C ASN A 187 7.69 -6.68 23.06
N GLY A 188 8.84 -7.17 22.58
CA GLY A 188 9.11 -8.61 22.45
C GLY A 188 8.42 -9.31 21.28
N LYS A 189 7.65 -8.59 20.46
CA LYS A 189 6.97 -9.14 19.28
C LYS A 189 7.65 -8.67 18.00
N LYS A 190 7.79 -9.58 17.03
CA LYS A 190 8.29 -9.23 15.71
C LYS A 190 7.26 -8.41 14.95
N ILE A 191 7.62 -7.21 14.52
CA ILE A 191 6.76 -6.28 13.78
C ILE A 191 7.18 -6.09 12.32
N CYS A 192 8.42 -6.43 11.96
CA CYS A 192 8.93 -6.35 10.59
C CYS A 192 10.07 -7.35 10.37
N GLY A 193 10.29 -7.75 9.10
CA GLY A 193 11.40 -8.60 8.69
C GLY A 193 11.53 -8.75 7.19
#